data_d3ee26025f3bd5f1cc4393c4057f49b2
#
_entry.id   d3ee26025f3bd5f1cc4393c4057f49b2
#
_cell.length_a   1.000
_cell.length_b   1.000
_cell.length_c   1.000
_cell.angle_alpha   90.00
_cell.angle_beta   90.00
_cell.angle_gamma   90.00
#
_symmetry.space_group_name_H-M   'P 1'
#
loop_
_entity.id
_entity.type
_entity.pdbx_description
1 polymer ?
#
loop_
_entity_poly.entity_id
_entity_poly.type
_entity_poly.pdbx_seq_one_letter_code
_entity_poly.pdbx_strand_id
1 'polypeptide(L)'
;MSEKFQVVVIGGGPGGYVCAIRLAQLGLRTACVESRGSLGGTCLNVGCIPSKSLLNLSEEFHKVKGLGSKGIEIGDVKLNLEKMMKSKDKAVTVLTKGVEFLLKKNKVTYFKGHGSFKSKNEISIKDNKNHETVIQTEKTVIATGSVPVSLSGIDIDEKILVSSTGALKLEKVPKKMIVIGGGYIGLEMGSVWSRLGAEVEVIEFLDHITPGMDKEISSEFMKILKKQGIKFNMQNKVETIKKNSSGAVVSSIDKDGNKNNFECDVVLISVGRKPNTDGLNLESVGVNLDERKRIVTDKNFKTNIENIYAIGDVITGPMLAHKAEDEGIAVAENIIGQSGHVNYDTIPGVIYTTPEVASIGKTEEQLKESNTKYKVGKFSFMANSRAKAIDDAEGFVKILADEQTDK
;
A
#
# COMPACT_ATOMS: atom_id res chain seq x y z
N MET A 1 13.26 37.23 7.04
CA MET A 1 11.94 36.94 7.63
C MET A 1 11.54 35.54 7.19
N SER A 2 11.11 34.68 8.14
CA SER A 2 10.60 33.34 7.79
C SER A 2 9.28 33.47 7.01
N GLU A 3 9.11 32.64 5.97
CA GLU A 3 7.84 32.61 5.24
C GLU A 3 6.70 32.13 6.15
N LYS A 4 5.52 32.74 6.02
CA LYS A 4 4.32 32.40 6.80
C LYS A 4 3.25 31.79 5.91
N PHE A 5 2.69 30.64 6.32
CA PHE A 5 1.59 29.93 5.66
C PHE A 5 0.38 29.81 6.60
N GLN A 6 -0.82 29.77 6.06
CA GLN A 6 -2.01 29.45 6.83
C GLN A 6 -2.04 27.96 7.17
N VAL A 7 -1.62 27.09 6.23
CA VAL A 7 -1.52 25.65 6.47
C VAL A 7 -0.23 25.10 5.87
N VAL A 8 0.46 24.27 6.64
CA VAL A 8 1.58 23.44 6.18
C VAL A 8 1.16 21.97 6.22
N VAL A 9 1.30 21.27 5.10
CA VAL A 9 1.10 19.81 4.99
C VAL A 9 2.45 19.13 5.00
N ILE A 10 2.72 18.26 5.99
CA ILE A 10 3.95 17.48 6.08
C ILE A 10 3.70 16.09 5.50
N GLY A 11 4.32 15.81 4.36
CA GLY A 11 4.14 14.62 3.53
C GLY A 11 3.41 14.92 2.22
N GLY A 12 4.04 14.58 1.10
CA GLY A 12 3.52 14.78 -0.26
C GLY A 12 2.92 13.51 -0.87
N GLY A 13 2.48 12.55 -0.03
CA GLY A 13 1.76 11.36 -0.46
C GLY A 13 0.31 11.65 -0.88
N PRO A 14 -0.51 10.61 -1.24
CA PRO A 14 -1.89 10.78 -1.70
C PRO A 14 -2.73 11.71 -0.81
N GLY A 15 -2.81 11.45 0.48
CA GLY A 15 -3.52 12.34 1.41
C GLY A 15 -2.94 13.73 1.46
N GLY A 16 -1.60 13.85 1.45
CA GLY A 16 -0.92 15.14 1.60
C GLY A 16 -1.06 16.05 0.38
N TYR A 17 -0.79 15.55 -0.85
CA TYR A 17 -0.92 16.42 -2.03
C TYR A 17 -2.38 16.76 -2.34
N VAL A 18 -3.33 15.84 -2.12
CA VAL A 18 -4.77 16.12 -2.29
C VAL A 18 -5.22 17.17 -1.27
N CYS A 19 -4.86 17.01 0.00
CA CYS A 19 -5.13 17.97 1.06
C CYS A 19 -4.56 19.36 0.71
N ALA A 20 -3.29 19.44 0.33
CA ALA A 20 -2.65 20.72 0.01
C ALA A 20 -3.30 21.42 -1.19
N ILE A 21 -3.67 20.68 -2.23
CA ILE A 21 -4.41 21.21 -3.39
C ILE A 21 -5.78 21.71 -2.95
N ARG A 22 -6.54 20.93 -2.17
CA ARG A 22 -7.88 21.31 -1.71
C ARG A 22 -7.85 22.55 -0.84
N LEU A 23 -6.91 22.65 0.11
CA LEU A 23 -6.70 23.83 0.95
C LEU A 23 -6.43 25.11 0.10
N ALA A 24 -5.57 24.97 -0.91
CA ALA A 24 -5.27 26.09 -1.82
C ALA A 24 -6.49 26.49 -2.66
N GLN A 25 -7.29 25.52 -3.15
CA GLN A 25 -8.55 25.79 -3.86
C GLN A 25 -9.58 26.49 -2.97
N LEU A 26 -9.55 26.23 -1.65
CA LEU A 26 -10.38 26.89 -0.65
C LEU A 26 -9.82 28.27 -0.22
N GLY A 27 -8.77 28.75 -0.90
CA GLY A 27 -8.23 30.11 -0.73
C GLY A 27 -7.14 30.25 0.32
N LEU A 28 -6.64 29.16 0.92
CA LEU A 28 -5.62 29.22 1.95
C LEU A 28 -4.20 29.22 1.35
N ARG A 29 -3.31 30.07 1.88
CA ARG A 29 -1.89 30.05 1.56
C ARG A 29 -1.25 28.78 2.15
N THR A 30 -0.97 27.82 1.28
CA THR A 30 -0.59 26.45 1.66
C THR A 30 0.83 26.11 1.22
N ALA A 31 1.57 25.38 2.08
CA ALA A 31 2.82 24.72 1.73
C ALA A 31 2.70 23.20 1.89
N CYS A 32 3.45 22.47 1.06
CA CYS A 32 3.62 21.01 1.15
C CYS A 32 5.10 20.69 1.31
N VAL A 33 5.45 19.89 2.31
CA VAL A 33 6.83 19.47 2.61
C VAL A 33 6.98 17.99 2.33
N GLU A 34 7.94 17.57 1.48
CA GLU A 34 8.16 16.16 1.12
C GLU A 34 9.64 15.80 1.16
N SER A 35 9.97 14.77 1.94
CA SER A 35 11.34 14.34 2.23
C SER A 35 11.96 13.50 1.11
N ARG A 36 11.17 12.77 0.34
CA ARG A 36 11.64 11.88 -0.74
C ARG A 36 12.23 12.64 -1.93
N GLY A 37 11.94 13.93 -2.06
CA GLY A 37 12.38 14.75 -3.20
C GLY A 37 11.48 14.65 -4.44
N SER A 38 10.51 13.72 -4.45
CA SER A 38 9.44 13.59 -5.45
C SER A 38 8.09 13.42 -4.77
N LEU A 39 7.06 14.07 -5.29
CA LEU A 39 5.69 13.99 -4.78
C LEU A 39 5.03 12.64 -5.09
N GLY A 40 3.88 12.38 -4.46
CA GLY A 40 3.12 11.13 -4.63
C GLY A 40 3.40 10.07 -3.58
N GLY A 41 4.31 10.33 -2.63
CA GLY A 41 4.62 9.46 -1.48
C GLY A 41 4.97 8.03 -1.87
N THR A 42 4.64 7.09 -0.98
CA THR A 42 4.85 5.65 -1.22
C THR A 42 4.06 5.16 -2.44
N CYS A 43 2.81 5.55 -2.58
CA CYS A 43 1.91 5.03 -3.61
C CYS A 43 2.48 5.24 -5.03
N LEU A 44 2.85 6.46 -5.39
CA LEU A 44 3.33 6.76 -6.74
C LEU A 44 4.78 6.31 -6.97
N ASN A 45 5.63 6.37 -5.95
CA ASN A 45 7.07 6.17 -6.14
C ASN A 45 7.52 4.70 -5.96
N VAL A 46 7.00 4.01 -4.92
CA VAL A 46 7.49 2.69 -4.49
C VAL A 46 6.37 1.76 -3.99
N GLY A 47 5.15 1.98 -4.47
CA GLY A 47 3.97 1.22 -4.03
C GLY A 47 2.99 0.96 -5.18
N CYS A 48 1.81 1.57 -5.13
CA CYS A 48 0.67 1.27 -6.00
C CYS A 48 1.02 1.36 -7.50
N ILE A 49 1.60 2.46 -7.94
CA ILE A 49 1.83 2.67 -9.37
C ILE A 49 2.88 1.72 -9.95
N PRO A 50 4.09 1.61 -9.38
CA PRO A 50 5.06 0.67 -9.92
C PRO A 50 4.60 -0.79 -9.79
N SER A 51 3.82 -1.16 -8.76
CA SER A 51 3.27 -2.52 -8.64
C SER A 51 2.23 -2.81 -9.72
N LYS A 52 1.28 -1.91 -9.97
CA LYS A 52 0.25 -2.06 -11.01
C LYS A 52 0.86 -2.09 -12.42
N SER A 53 1.89 -1.29 -12.64
CA SER A 53 2.65 -1.34 -13.90
C SER A 53 3.29 -2.73 -14.12
N LEU A 54 3.96 -3.29 -13.11
CA LEU A 54 4.56 -4.62 -13.22
C LEU A 54 3.53 -5.74 -13.27
N LEU A 55 2.42 -5.63 -12.52
CA LEU A 55 1.32 -6.60 -12.57
C LEU A 55 0.75 -6.69 -13.99
N ASN A 56 0.45 -5.54 -14.62
CA ASN A 56 -0.04 -5.50 -15.99
C ASN A 56 0.99 -6.08 -16.98
N LEU A 57 2.24 -5.61 -16.95
CA LEU A 57 3.27 -6.06 -17.89
C LEU A 57 3.61 -7.54 -17.73
N SER A 58 3.65 -8.05 -16.49
CA SER A 58 3.89 -9.47 -16.24
C SER A 58 2.72 -10.35 -16.68
N GLU A 59 1.49 -9.85 -16.55
CA GLU A 59 0.29 -10.51 -17.02
C GLU A 59 0.26 -10.58 -18.55
N GLU A 60 0.56 -9.49 -19.26
CA GLU A 60 0.68 -9.47 -20.72
C GLU A 60 1.74 -10.48 -21.19
N PHE A 61 2.92 -10.51 -20.53
CA PHE A 61 3.96 -11.47 -20.85
C PHE A 61 3.51 -12.92 -20.64
N HIS A 62 2.77 -13.19 -19.58
CA HIS A 62 2.23 -14.51 -19.28
C HIS A 62 1.15 -14.91 -20.31
N LYS A 63 0.22 -14.02 -20.62
CA LYS A 63 -0.88 -14.24 -21.60
C LYS A 63 -0.33 -14.53 -22.99
N VAL A 64 0.66 -13.79 -23.45
CA VAL A 64 1.26 -13.96 -24.79
C VAL A 64 1.84 -15.37 -24.93
N LYS A 65 2.50 -15.92 -23.90
CA LYS A 65 3.03 -17.29 -23.92
C LYS A 65 1.94 -18.37 -24.07
N GLY A 66 0.72 -18.10 -23.60
CA GLY A 66 -0.42 -19.02 -23.67
C GLY A 66 -1.23 -18.96 -24.97
N LEU A 67 -1.00 -17.96 -25.83
CA LEU A 67 -1.86 -17.71 -27.00
C LEU A 67 -1.80 -18.84 -28.05
N GLY A 68 -0.72 -19.61 -28.12
CA GLY A 68 -0.59 -20.76 -29.04
C GLY A 68 -1.72 -21.77 -28.85
N SER A 69 -2.13 -22.03 -27.62
CA SER A 69 -3.26 -22.94 -27.31
C SER A 69 -4.60 -22.39 -27.75
N LYS A 70 -4.69 -21.07 -28.04
CA LYS A 70 -5.89 -20.37 -28.51
C LYS A 70 -5.89 -20.13 -30.05
N GLY A 71 -4.95 -20.74 -30.77
CA GLY A 71 -4.83 -20.63 -32.22
C GLY A 71 -4.13 -19.38 -32.73
N ILE A 72 -3.40 -18.67 -31.85
CA ILE A 72 -2.58 -17.50 -32.23
C ILE A 72 -1.11 -17.91 -32.13
N GLU A 73 -0.49 -18.18 -33.27
CA GLU A 73 0.93 -18.55 -33.34
C GLU A 73 1.81 -17.33 -33.17
N ILE A 74 2.71 -17.39 -32.20
CA ILE A 74 3.67 -16.34 -31.90
C ILE A 74 5.06 -17.00 -31.86
N GLY A 75 6.05 -16.33 -32.42
CA GLY A 75 7.44 -16.75 -32.31
C GLY A 75 7.96 -16.64 -30.86
N ASP A 76 9.27 -16.86 -30.70
CA ASP A 76 9.93 -16.88 -29.40
C ASP A 76 9.71 -15.57 -28.61
N VAL A 77 8.98 -15.63 -27.50
CA VAL A 77 8.72 -14.50 -26.62
C VAL A 77 9.76 -14.45 -25.51
N LYS A 78 10.60 -13.42 -25.52
CA LYS A 78 11.70 -13.24 -24.56
C LYS A 78 11.44 -12.05 -23.66
N LEU A 79 11.68 -12.24 -22.35
CA LEU A 79 11.65 -11.15 -21.38
C LEU A 79 12.90 -10.26 -21.53
N ASN A 80 12.69 -8.95 -21.65
CA ASN A 80 13.73 -7.95 -21.40
C ASN A 80 13.36 -7.18 -20.13
N LEU A 81 13.86 -7.67 -19.00
CA LEU A 81 13.50 -7.10 -17.68
C LEU A 81 13.93 -5.63 -17.56
N GLU A 82 15.08 -5.25 -18.09
CA GLU A 82 15.57 -3.86 -18.05
C GLU A 82 14.59 -2.90 -18.74
N LYS A 83 14.09 -3.27 -19.94
CA LYS A 83 13.08 -2.46 -20.65
C LYS A 83 11.76 -2.41 -19.90
N MET A 84 11.34 -3.52 -19.30
CA MET A 84 10.12 -3.60 -18.48
C MET A 84 10.24 -2.66 -17.26
N MET A 85 11.36 -2.68 -16.55
CA MET A 85 11.62 -1.77 -15.44
C MET A 85 11.66 -0.31 -15.87
N LYS A 86 12.29 0.03 -17.01
CA LYS A 86 12.25 1.37 -17.57
C LYS A 86 10.82 1.85 -17.92
N SER A 87 9.95 0.96 -18.40
CA SER A 87 8.54 1.27 -18.64
C SER A 87 7.79 1.61 -17.35
N LYS A 88 7.99 0.81 -16.30
CA LYS A 88 7.48 1.10 -14.96
C LYS A 88 7.98 2.45 -14.43
N ASP A 89 9.27 2.73 -14.52
CA ASP A 89 9.87 3.99 -14.03
C ASP A 89 9.38 5.21 -14.82
N LYS A 90 9.08 5.04 -16.11
CA LYS A 90 8.44 6.08 -16.92
C LYS A 90 7.05 6.42 -16.39
N ALA A 91 6.23 5.42 -16.05
CA ALA A 91 4.90 5.64 -15.47
C ALA A 91 5.00 6.42 -14.14
N VAL A 92 5.90 6.01 -13.25
CA VAL A 92 6.18 6.73 -11.99
C VAL A 92 6.58 8.18 -12.25
N THR A 93 7.52 8.42 -13.19
CA THR A 93 8.01 9.75 -13.51
C THR A 93 6.92 10.67 -14.05
N VAL A 94 6.07 10.17 -14.94
CA VAL A 94 4.95 10.94 -15.51
C VAL A 94 3.99 11.38 -14.41
N LEU A 95 3.61 10.47 -13.52
CA LEU A 95 2.62 10.75 -12.49
C LEU A 95 3.18 11.67 -11.39
N THR A 96 4.41 11.45 -10.94
CA THR A 96 5.03 12.32 -9.92
C THR A 96 5.22 13.75 -10.42
N LYS A 97 5.62 13.93 -11.70
CA LYS A 97 5.68 15.25 -12.34
C LYS A 97 4.29 15.87 -12.51
N GLY A 98 3.27 15.04 -12.78
CA GLY A 98 1.88 15.48 -12.83
C GLY A 98 1.41 16.10 -11.51
N VAL A 99 1.74 15.45 -10.38
CA VAL A 99 1.43 16.00 -9.05
C VAL A 99 2.18 17.31 -8.80
N GLU A 100 3.48 17.40 -9.16
CA GLU A 100 4.26 18.65 -9.03
C GLU A 100 3.63 19.80 -9.85
N PHE A 101 3.16 19.50 -11.07
CA PHE A 101 2.43 20.44 -11.90
C PHE A 101 1.13 20.89 -11.23
N LEU A 102 0.36 19.97 -10.64
CA LEU A 102 -0.90 20.31 -9.96
C LEU A 102 -0.67 21.19 -8.73
N LEU A 103 0.35 20.93 -7.92
CA LEU A 103 0.72 21.80 -6.81
C LEU A 103 1.03 23.23 -7.31
N LYS A 104 1.88 23.33 -8.33
CA LYS A 104 2.24 24.62 -8.95
C LYS A 104 1.01 25.36 -9.51
N LYS A 105 0.12 24.65 -10.24
CA LYS A 105 -1.12 25.20 -10.80
C LYS A 105 -2.02 25.77 -9.73
N ASN A 106 -2.10 25.11 -8.57
CA ASN A 106 -2.90 25.56 -7.41
C ASN A 106 -2.13 26.50 -6.47
N LYS A 107 -0.93 26.97 -6.84
CA LYS A 107 -0.10 27.90 -6.06
C LYS A 107 0.30 27.38 -4.67
N VAL A 108 0.39 26.06 -4.51
CA VAL A 108 0.96 25.43 -3.32
C VAL A 108 2.48 25.54 -3.37
N THR A 109 3.10 26.09 -2.32
CA THR A 109 4.56 26.13 -2.20
C THR A 109 5.08 24.76 -1.84
N TYR A 110 5.99 24.21 -2.64
CA TYR A 110 6.58 22.89 -2.41
C TYR A 110 7.98 22.99 -1.85
N PHE A 111 8.23 22.44 -0.68
CA PHE A 111 9.53 22.32 -0.04
C PHE A 111 10.04 20.86 -0.12
N LYS A 112 11.26 20.70 -0.66
CA LYS A 112 11.97 19.41 -0.71
C LYS A 112 12.84 19.26 0.53
N GLY A 113 12.43 18.40 1.46
CA GLY A 113 13.16 18.17 2.70
C GLY A 113 12.31 17.47 3.75
N HIS A 114 12.96 17.07 4.84
CA HIS A 114 12.32 16.48 5.99
C HIS A 114 11.74 17.58 6.89
N GLY A 115 10.41 17.59 7.04
CA GLY A 115 9.69 18.50 7.91
C GLY A 115 9.57 17.96 9.32
N SER A 116 9.88 18.77 10.33
CA SER A 116 9.69 18.44 11.75
C SER A 116 9.21 19.66 12.53
N PHE A 117 8.52 19.43 13.64
CA PHE A 117 8.07 20.51 14.51
C PHE A 117 9.24 21.15 15.25
N LYS A 118 9.37 22.46 15.16
CA LYS A 118 10.20 23.30 16.04
C LYS A 118 9.38 23.88 17.17
N SER A 119 8.13 24.23 16.89
CA SER A 119 7.07 24.59 17.82
C SER A 119 5.71 24.27 17.20
N LYS A 120 4.60 24.52 17.92
CA LYS A 120 3.23 24.35 17.39
C LYS A 120 2.93 25.16 16.13
N ASN A 121 3.71 26.22 15.89
CA ASN A 121 3.52 27.15 14.78
C ASN A 121 4.75 27.32 13.89
N GLU A 122 5.80 26.50 14.09
CA GLU A 122 7.02 26.55 13.31
C GLU A 122 7.43 25.15 12.87
N ILE A 123 7.68 25.02 11.56
CA ILE A 123 8.18 23.77 10.97
C ILE A 123 9.61 24.01 10.48
N SER A 124 10.53 23.17 10.98
CA SER A 124 11.88 23.05 10.47
C SER A 124 11.91 22.10 9.29
N ILE A 125 12.52 22.50 8.19
CA ILE A 125 12.67 21.70 6.97
C ILE A 125 14.16 21.52 6.72
N LYS A 126 14.64 20.28 6.77
CA LYS A 126 16.02 19.92 6.43
C LYS A 126 16.09 19.32 5.04
N ASP A 127 16.83 19.94 4.14
CA ASP A 127 17.09 19.42 2.80
C ASP A 127 18.12 18.27 2.80
N ASN A 128 18.35 17.66 1.65
CA ASN A 128 19.34 16.56 1.47
C ASN A 128 20.80 17.00 1.69
N LYS A 129 21.05 18.31 1.80
CA LYS A 129 22.37 18.87 2.12
C LYS A 129 22.48 19.33 3.56
N ASN A 130 21.49 18.97 4.40
CA ASN A 130 21.34 19.41 5.79
C ASN A 130 21.16 20.92 5.98
N HIS A 131 20.80 21.69 4.94
CA HIS A 131 20.40 23.07 5.13
C HIS A 131 19.03 23.11 5.80
N GLU A 132 18.91 23.92 6.85
CA GLU A 132 17.68 24.08 7.60
C GLU A 132 16.95 25.37 7.18
N THR A 133 15.69 25.25 6.83
CA THR A 133 14.76 26.36 6.61
C THR A 133 13.64 26.27 7.62
N VAL A 134 13.35 27.37 8.35
CA VAL A 134 12.22 27.42 9.27
C VAL A 134 11.10 28.25 8.67
N ILE A 135 9.90 27.70 8.61
CA ILE A 135 8.69 28.37 8.14
C ILE A 135 7.66 28.47 9.27
N GLN A 136 6.83 29.50 9.23
CA GLN A 136 5.73 29.68 10.17
C GLN A 136 4.42 29.16 9.59
N THR A 137 3.56 28.61 10.46
CA THR A 137 2.26 28.10 10.07
C THR A 137 1.19 28.41 11.13
N GLU A 138 -0.03 28.64 10.69
CA GLU A 138 -1.18 28.75 11.60
C GLU A 138 -1.74 27.38 11.96
N LYS A 139 -1.78 26.45 10.98
CA LYS A 139 -2.23 25.07 11.16
C LYS A 139 -1.29 24.10 10.44
N THR A 140 -1.17 22.87 10.94
CA THR A 140 -0.34 21.81 10.31
C THR A 140 -1.18 20.56 10.11
N VAL A 141 -1.03 19.93 8.94
CA VAL A 141 -1.59 18.61 8.64
C VAL A 141 -0.44 17.61 8.47
N ILE A 142 -0.42 16.57 9.31
CA ILE A 142 0.56 15.50 9.24
C ILE A 142 0.02 14.40 8.32
N ALA A 143 0.71 14.18 7.20
CA ALA A 143 0.34 13.21 6.16
C ALA A 143 1.55 12.37 5.73
N THR A 144 2.42 12.00 6.68
CA THR A 144 3.72 11.37 6.44
C THR A 144 3.63 9.88 6.09
N GLY A 145 2.43 9.30 6.15
CA GLY A 145 2.16 7.96 5.66
C GLY A 145 2.73 6.85 6.55
N SER A 146 3.25 5.82 5.92
CA SER A 146 3.74 4.61 6.59
C SER A 146 5.02 4.08 5.94
N VAL A 147 5.71 3.20 6.68
CA VAL A 147 6.91 2.48 6.24
C VAL A 147 6.72 0.97 6.41
N PRO A 148 7.42 0.12 5.62
CA PRO A 148 7.38 -1.33 5.82
C PRO A 148 7.82 -1.74 7.22
N VAL A 149 7.22 -2.79 7.76
CA VAL A 149 7.67 -3.45 8.99
C VAL A 149 8.65 -4.55 8.63
N SER A 150 9.73 -4.68 9.40
CA SER A 150 10.60 -5.86 9.37
C SER A 150 10.28 -6.79 10.54
N LEU A 151 10.74 -8.03 10.43
CA LEU A 151 10.75 -8.96 11.57
C LEU A 151 11.83 -8.55 12.56
N SER A 152 11.60 -8.82 13.86
CA SER A 152 12.57 -8.50 14.92
C SER A 152 13.93 -9.15 14.63
N GLY A 153 14.99 -8.34 14.69
CA GLY A 153 16.36 -8.78 14.43
C GLY A 153 16.70 -9.07 12.95
N ILE A 154 15.80 -8.70 12.02
CA ILE A 154 16.02 -8.87 10.58
C ILE A 154 16.16 -7.50 9.93
N ASP A 155 17.34 -7.21 9.36
CA ASP A 155 17.61 -5.99 8.64
C ASP A 155 17.37 -6.19 7.13
N ILE A 156 16.45 -5.38 6.58
CA ILE A 156 16.17 -5.32 5.14
C ILE A 156 17.32 -4.59 4.46
N ASP A 157 18.00 -5.27 3.51
CA ASP A 157 19.13 -4.70 2.75
C ASP A 157 18.73 -4.25 1.33
N GLU A 158 17.48 -4.46 0.95
CA GLU A 158 16.90 -4.19 -0.37
C GLU A 158 17.63 -4.87 -1.55
N LYS A 159 18.34 -5.96 -1.27
CA LYS A 159 19.08 -6.78 -2.26
C LYS A 159 18.68 -8.24 -2.18
N ILE A 160 18.94 -8.90 -1.05
CA ILE A 160 18.55 -10.28 -0.76
C ILE A 160 17.31 -10.30 0.11
N LEU A 161 17.31 -9.51 1.20
CA LEU A 161 16.15 -9.32 2.05
C LEU A 161 15.51 -8.00 1.63
N VAL A 162 14.40 -8.08 0.93
CA VAL A 162 13.75 -6.91 0.34
C VAL A 162 12.41 -6.62 0.98
N SER A 163 12.08 -5.34 1.10
CA SER A 163 10.71 -4.90 1.25
C SER A 163 10.02 -4.84 -0.12
N SER A 164 8.77 -4.37 -0.17
CA SER A 164 8.11 -4.07 -1.45
C SER A 164 8.91 -3.08 -2.30
N THR A 165 9.68 -2.18 -1.67
CA THR A 165 10.52 -1.21 -2.38
C THR A 165 11.62 -1.89 -3.19
N GLY A 166 12.35 -2.83 -2.59
CA GLY A 166 13.39 -3.60 -3.29
C GLY A 166 12.78 -4.59 -4.29
N ALA A 167 11.66 -5.25 -3.93
CA ALA A 167 10.97 -6.16 -4.84
C ALA A 167 10.53 -5.49 -6.15
N LEU A 168 10.21 -4.18 -6.12
CA LEU A 168 9.89 -3.38 -7.30
C LEU A 168 11.12 -2.94 -8.12
N LYS A 169 12.34 -3.28 -7.68
CA LYS A 169 13.60 -2.83 -8.27
C LYS A 169 14.60 -3.95 -8.57
N LEU A 170 14.21 -5.23 -8.44
CA LEU A 170 15.11 -6.35 -8.72
C LEU A 170 15.65 -6.26 -10.16
N GLU A 171 16.95 -6.39 -10.31
CA GLU A 171 17.66 -6.27 -11.60
C GLU A 171 17.64 -7.58 -12.41
N LYS A 172 17.28 -8.69 -11.77
CA LYS A 172 17.13 -10.02 -12.39
C LYS A 172 15.93 -10.75 -11.81
N VAL A 173 15.34 -11.63 -12.59
CA VAL A 173 14.32 -12.56 -12.09
C VAL A 173 15.00 -13.55 -11.16
N PRO A 174 14.61 -13.65 -9.88
CA PRO A 174 15.17 -14.67 -8.99
C PRO A 174 14.74 -16.07 -9.46
N LYS A 175 15.58 -17.08 -9.26
CA LYS A 175 15.15 -18.46 -9.50
C LYS A 175 14.10 -18.87 -8.48
N LYS A 176 14.33 -18.54 -7.19
CA LYS A 176 13.41 -18.79 -6.10
C LYS A 176 13.25 -17.55 -5.22
N MET A 177 11.99 -17.17 -4.95
CA MET A 177 11.61 -16.10 -4.04
C MET A 177 10.75 -16.65 -2.91
N ILE A 178 11.15 -16.38 -1.68
CA ILE A 178 10.30 -16.58 -0.50
C ILE A 178 9.60 -15.27 -0.17
N VAL A 179 8.28 -15.33 -0.03
CA VAL A 179 7.43 -14.21 0.40
C VAL A 179 6.98 -14.48 1.83
N ILE A 180 7.35 -13.61 2.75
CA ILE A 180 6.91 -13.68 4.15
C ILE A 180 5.73 -12.72 4.31
N GLY A 181 4.56 -13.29 4.57
CA GLY A 181 3.26 -12.59 4.69
C GLY A 181 2.38 -12.76 3.44
N GLY A 182 1.22 -13.39 3.63
CA GLY A 182 0.19 -13.65 2.62
C GLY A 182 -0.81 -12.49 2.46
N GLY A 183 -0.40 -11.26 2.74
CA GLY A 183 -1.20 -10.04 2.53
C GLY A 183 -1.14 -9.54 1.08
N TYR A 184 -1.84 -8.44 0.80
CA TYR A 184 -2.00 -7.83 -0.53
C TYR A 184 -0.67 -7.61 -1.25
N ILE A 185 0.30 -6.98 -0.57
CA ILE A 185 1.61 -6.64 -1.13
C ILE A 185 2.40 -7.90 -1.49
N GLY A 186 2.44 -8.88 -0.59
CA GLY A 186 3.15 -10.14 -0.81
C GLY A 186 2.61 -10.91 -1.99
N LEU A 187 1.29 -11.01 -2.11
CA LEU A 187 0.62 -11.74 -3.19
C LEU A 187 0.73 -11.02 -4.54
N GLU A 188 0.63 -9.68 -4.57
CA GLU A 188 0.84 -8.90 -5.79
C GLU A 188 2.28 -9.08 -6.32
N MET A 189 3.28 -8.88 -5.46
CA MET A 189 4.67 -9.01 -5.88
C MET A 189 5.04 -10.48 -6.17
N GLY A 190 4.55 -11.42 -5.39
CA GLY A 190 4.71 -12.85 -5.67
C GLY A 190 4.14 -13.24 -7.04
N SER A 191 2.96 -12.71 -7.40
CA SER A 191 2.35 -12.95 -8.72
C SER A 191 3.18 -12.35 -9.85
N VAL A 192 3.71 -11.13 -9.69
CA VAL A 192 4.61 -10.52 -10.68
C VAL A 192 5.82 -11.41 -10.96
N TRP A 193 6.56 -11.78 -9.92
CA TRP A 193 7.80 -12.55 -10.10
C TRP A 193 7.55 -13.99 -10.55
N SER A 194 6.45 -14.61 -10.10
CA SER A 194 6.03 -15.93 -10.59
C SER A 194 5.76 -15.93 -12.11
N ARG A 195 5.00 -14.95 -12.61
CA ARG A 195 4.72 -14.80 -14.06
C ARG A 195 5.97 -14.53 -14.89
N LEU A 196 6.98 -13.89 -14.29
CA LEU A 196 8.27 -13.65 -14.93
C LEU A 196 9.21 -14.86 -14.87
N GLY A 197 8.85 -15.93 -14.15
CA GLY A 197 9.56 -17.21 -14.13
C GLY A 197 10.22 -17.59 -12.82
N ALA A 198 10.01 -16.84 -11.73
CA ALA A 198 10.48 -17.22 -10.40
C ALA A 198 9.63 -18.35 -9.80
N GLU A 199 10.25 -19.31 -9.09
CA GLU A 199 9.54 -20.16 -8.15
C GLU A 199 9.20 -19.32 -6.92
N VAL A 200 7.89 -19.15 -6.63
CA VAL A 200 7.42 -18.34 -5.51
C VAL A 200 6.76 -19.21 -4.45
N GLU A 201 7.19 -19.00 -3.21
CA GLU A 201 6.68 -19.72 -2.05
C GLU A 201 6.35 -18.73 -0.93
N VAL A 202 5.09 -18.74 -0.47
CA VAL A 202 4.57 -17.84 0.57
C VAL A 202 4.60 -18.54 1.91
N ILE A 203 5.16 -17.89 2.92
CA ILE A 203 5.11 -18.31 4.33
C ILE A 203 4.20 -17.34 5.08
N GLU A 204 3.10 -17.87 5.63
CA GLU A 204 2.10 -17.09 6.35
C GLU A 204 1.87 -17.65 7.75
N PHE A 205 1.85 -16.77 8.74
CA PHE A 205 1.62 -17.11 10.14
C PHE A 205 0.17 -17.52 10.41
N LEU A 206 -0.78 -16.87 9.73
CA LEU A 206 -2.21 -17.17 9.86
C LEU A 206 -2.60 -18.46 9.12
N ASP A 207 -3.82 -18.91 9.36
CA ASP A 207 -4.45 -20.06 8.67
C ASP A 207 -5.01 -19.70 7.28
N HIS A 208 -5.02 -18.42 6.92
CA HIS A 208 -5.56 -17.88 5.67
C HIS A 208 -4.71 -16.72 5.14
N ILE A 209 -4.79 -16.49 3.84
CA ILE A 209 -4.19 -15.32 3.18
C ILE A 209 -5.15 -14.10 3.29
N THR A 210 -4.67 -12.92 2.92
CA THR A 210 -5.48 -11.68 2.82
C THR A 210 -6.27 -11.37 4.09
N PRO A 211 -5.60 -11.22 5.26
CA PRO A 211 -6.29 -10.90 6.50
C PRO A 211 -7.14 -9.63 6.36
N GLY A 212 -8.37 -9.71 6.86
CA GLY A 212 -9.36 -8.62 6.75
C GLY A 212 -10.32 -8.77 5.55
N MET A 213 -10.09 -9.69 4.63
CA MET A 213 -11.06 -10.11 3.61
C MET A 213 -11.95 -11.25 4.13
N ASP A 214 -13.11 -11.43 3.49
CA ASP A 214 -14.00 -12.56 3.72
C ASP A 214 -13.25 -13.89 3.51
N LYS A 215 -13.40 -14.84 4.45
CA LYS A 215 -12.63 -16.09 4.45
C LYS A 215 -12.93 -16.99 3.25
N GLU A 216 -14.16 -16.96 2.74
CA GLU A 216 -14.51 -17.72 1.54
C GLU A 216 -13.79 -17.18 0.32
N ILE A 217 -13.72 -15.85 0.18
CA ILE A 217 -12.95 -15.16 -0.87
C ILE A 217 -11.46 -15.51 -0.75
N SER A 218 -10.88 -15.39 0.45
CA SER A 218 -9.47 -15.72 0.71
C SER A 218 -9.14 -17.18 0.35
N SER A 219 -10.03 -18.11 0.68
CA SER A 219 -9.86 -19.54 0.38
C SER A 219 -9.88 -19.81 -1.12
N GLU A 220 -10.84 -19.24 -1.86
CA GLU A 220 -10.93 -19.43 -3.31
C GLU A 220 -9.74 -18.77 -4.02
N PHE A 221 -9.37 -17.56 -3.61
CA PHE A 221 -8.21 -16.86 -4.13
C PHE A 221 -6.91 -17.66 -3.94
N MET A 222 -6.70 -18.25 -2.77
CA MET A 222 -5.54 -19.12 -2.53
C MET A 222 -5.51 -20.33 -3.46
N LYS A 223 -6.68 -20.96 -3.74
CA LYS A 223 -6.76 -22.08 -4.69
C LYS A 223 -6.35 -21.64 -6.10
N ILE A 224 -6.80 -20.49 -6.54
CA ILE A 224 -6.45 -19.94 -7.86
C ILE A 224 -4.95 -19.66 -7.94
N LEU A 225 -4.37 -19.00 -6.94
CA LEU A 225 -2.91 -18.75 -6.92
C LEU A 225 -2.08 -20.03 -6.87
N LYS A 226 -2.57 -21.09 -6.18
CA LYS A 226 -1.92 -22.43 -6.21
C LYS A 226 -1.93 -23.03 -7.60
N LYS A 227 -3.05 -22.92 -8.34
CA LYS A 227 -3.10 -23.38 -9.75
C LYS A 227 -2.13 -22.60 -10.64
N GLN A 228 -1.86 -21.33 -10.33
CA GLN A 228 -0.87 -20.50 -11.01
C GLN A 228 0.58 -20.81 -10.61
N GLY A 229 0.80 -21.78 -9.72
CA GLY A 229 2.13 -22.27 -9.35
C GLY A 229 2.73 -21.65 -8.08
N ILE A 230 2.02 -20.77 -7.39
CA ILE A 230 2.49 -20.22 -6.10
C ILE A 230 2.27 -21.26 -5.00
N LYS A 231 3.32 -21.54 -4.23
CA LYS A 231 3.26 -22.46 -3.08
C LYS A 231 2.93 -21.68 -1.80
N PHE A 232 2.24 -22.34 -0.87
CA PHE A 232 1.82 -21.72 0.39
C PHE A 232 2.12 -22.63 1.57
N ASN A 233 2.79 -22.06 2.58
CA ASN A 233 3.04 -22.64 3.89
C ASN A 233 2.28 -21.82 4.92
N MET A 234 1.06 -22.26 5.24
CA MET A 234 0.18 -21.60 6.18
C MET A 234 0.49 -22.02 7.60
N GLN A 235 0.14 -21.18 8.58
CA GLN A 235 0.38 -21.42 10.00
C GLN A 235 1.87 -21.73 10.29
N ASN A 236 2.75 -21.02 9.59
CA ASN A 236 4.19 -21.12 9.71
C ASN A 236 4.78 -19.82 10.26
N LYS A 237 5.42 -19.90 11.42
CA LYS A 237 6.12 -18.78 12.05
C LYS A 237 7.57 -18.75 11.61
N VAL A 238 7.97 -17.72 10.91
CA VAL A 238 9.38 -17.46 10.59
C VAL A 238 10.13 -17.12 11.86
N GLU A 239 11.24 -17.82 12.11
CA GLU A 239 12.09 -17.61 13.28
C GLU A 239 13.38 -16.87 12.93
N THR A 240 14.05 -17.33 11.87
CA THR A 240 15.33 -16.74 11.46
C THR A 240 15.46 -16.66 9.95
N ILE A 241 16.23 -15.68 9.48
CA ILE A 241 16.67 -15.57 8.10
C ILE A 241 18.19 -15.41 8.11
N LYS A 242 18.90 -16.35 7.50
CA LYS A 242 20.36 -16.33 7.40
C LYS A 242 20.77 -16.10 5.97
N LYS A 243 21.46 -14.99 5.70
CA LYS A 243 22.05 -14.70 4.38
C LYS A 243 23.29 -15.59 4.16
N ASN A 244 23.51 -15.98 2.91
CA ASN A 244 24.71 -16.65 2.44
C ASN A 244 25.22 -15.98 1.14
N SER A 245 26.25 -16.51 0.52
CA SER A 245 26.87 -15.96 -0.70
C SER A 245 25.95 -15.96 -1.93
N SER A 246 24.89 -16.77 -1.95
CA SER A 246 24.00 -16.96 -3.11
C SER A 246 22.56 -16.52 -2.87
N GLY A 247 22.19 -16.16 -1.62
CA GLY A 247 20.83 -15.80 -1.26
C GLY A 247 20.59 -15.87 0.25
N ALA A 248 19.56 -16.57 0.67
CA ALA A 248 19.22 -16.75 2.07
C ALA A 248 18.57 -18.12 2.36
N VAL A 249 18.61 -18.50 3.63
CA VAL A 249 17.84 -19.61 4.19
C VAL A 249 16.84 -19.03 5.20
N VAL A 250 15.56 -19.23 4.95
CA VAL A 250 14.47 -18.88 5.87
C VAL A 250 14.12 -20.12 6.69
N SER A 251 14.19 -19.99 8.02
CA SER A 251 13.77 -21.07 8.93
C SER A 251 12.45 -20.69 9.59
N SER A 252 11.49 -21.62 9.57
CA SER A 252 10.18 -21.45 10.21
C SER A 252 9.78 -22.67 11.02
N ILE A 253 8.80 -22.48 11.90
CA ILE A 253 8.13 -23.54 12.65
C ILE A 253 6.66 -23.56 12.24
N ASP A 254 6.15 -24.75 11.89
CA ASP A 254 4.73 -24.94 11.62
C ASP A 254 3.91 -25.10 12.92
N LYS A 255 2.57 -25.18 12.77
CA LYS A 255 1.65 -25.34 13.91
C LYS A 255 1.89 -26.61 14.72
N ASP A 256 2.51 -27.63 14.14
CA ASP A 256 2.78 -28.92 14.77
C ASP A 256 4.19 -28.96 15.41
N GLY A 257 4.93 -27.83 15.35
CA GLY A 257 6.27 -27.69 15.92
C GLY A 257 7.40 -28.18 15.01
N ASN A 258 7.11 -28.58 13.77
CA ASN A 258 8.14 -29.02 12.83
C ASN A 258 8.93 -27.84 12.30
N LYS A 259 10.26 -27.99 12.25
CA LYS A 259 11.15 -26.99 11.67
C LYS A 259 11.27 -27.19 10.16
N ASN A 260 11.05 -26.11 9.42
CA ASN A 260 11.18 -26.07 7.97
C ASN A 260 12.26 -25.06 7.58
N ASN A 261 13.05 -25.41 6.54
CA ASN A 261 14.08 -24.52 5.97
C ASN A 261 13.83 -24.34 4.48
N PHE A 262 13.88 -23.08 4.04
CA PHE A 262 13.62 -22.67 2.67
C PHE A 262 14.82 -21.91 2.12
N GLU A 263 15.54 -22.51 1.18
CA GLU A 263 16.61 -21.83 0.45
C GLU A 263 16.03 -20.98 -0.68
N CYS A 264 16.57 -19.78 -0.90
CA CYS A 264 16.09 -18.87 -1.95
C CYS A 264 17.15 -17.83 -2.34
N ASP A 265 16.95 -17.18 -3.50
CA ASP A 265 17.79 -16.07 -3.95
C ASP A 265 17.36 -14.75 -3.30
N VAL A 266 16.05 -14.57 -3.07
CA VAL A 266 15.45 -13.33 -2.54
C VAL A 266 14.36 -13.66 -1.54
N VAL A 267 14.31 -12.91 -0.45
CA VAL A 267 13.23 -12.94 0.54
C VAL A 267 12.49 -11.61 0.50
N LEU A 268 11.21 -11.64 0.16
CA LEU A 268 10.31 -10.48 0.30
C LEU A 268 9.67 -10.49 1.69
N ILE A 269 9.92 -9.44 2.48
CA ILE A 269 9.31 -9.24 3.79
C ILE A 269 8.12 -8.30 3.62
N SER A 270 6.90 -8.84 3.76
CA SER A 270 5.63 -8.15 3.55
C SER A 270 4.62 -8.37 4.69
N VAL A 271 5.13 -8.29 5.93
CA VAL A 271 4.39 -8.56 7.17
C VAL A 271 3.62 -7.36 7.72
N GLY A 272 3.45 -6.33 6.91
CA GLY A 272 2.66 -5.15 7.25
C GLY A 272 3.45 -3.84 7.16
N ARG A 273 2.80 -2.77 7.62
CA ARG A 273 3.33 -1.40 7.60
C ARG A 273 3.11 -0.74 8.97
N LYS A 274 3.95 0.20 9.34
CA LYS A 274 3.82 1.02 10.55
C LYS A 274 3.73 2.51 10.21
N PRO A 275 3.07 3.33 11.05
CA PRO A 275 3.02 4.78 10.86
C PRO A 275 4.43 5.38 10.77
N ASN A 276 4.59 6.37 9.90
CA ASN A 276 5.84 7.10 9.75
C ASN A 276 5.83 8.38 10.58
N THR A 277 6.02 8.23 11.89
CA THR A 277 6.02 9.33 12.87
C THR A 277 7.42 9.69 13.34
N ASP A 278 8.42 8.89 12.99
CA ASP A 278 9.81 9.08 13.41
C ASP A 278 10.38 10.39 12.83
N GLY A 279 11.15 11.14 13.65
CA GLY A 279 11.81 12.37 13.24
C GLY A 279 10.91 13.62 13.13
N LEU A 280 9.61 13.50 13.35
CA LEU A 280 8.68 14.64 13.32
C LEU A 280 8.75 15.56 14.55
N ASN A 281 9.42 15.12 15.61
CA ASN A 281 9.53 15.83 16.89
C ASN A 281 8.17 16.09 17.57
N LEU A 282 7.25 15.10 17.49
CA LEU A 282 5.87 15.20 18.00
C LEU A 282 5.80 15.41 19.50
N GLU A 283 6.74 14.85 20.27
CA GLU A 283 6.82 14.98 21.72
C GLU A 283 7.01 16.44 22.14
N SER A 284 7.82 17.23 21.38
CA SER A 284 8.10 18.64 21.71
C SER A 284 6.86 19.53 21.63
N VAL A 285 5.85 19.11 20.88
CA VAL A 285 4.58 19.85 20.72
C VAL A 285 3.41 19.18 21.45
N GLY A 286 3.66 18.01 22.07
CA GLY A 286 2.70 17.30 22.91
C GLY A 286 1.59 16.57 22.14
N VAL A 287 1.87 16.12 20.89
CA VAL A 287 0.93 15.30 20.10
C VAL A 287 0.87 13.88 20.66
N ASN A 288 -0.32 13.38 20.93
CA ASN A 288 -0.55 12.05 21.48
C ASN A 288 -0.43 10.95 20.42
N LEU A 289 0.26 9.88 20.78
CA LEU A 289 0.34 8.64 20.01
C LEU A 289 -0.35 7.50 20.76
N ASP A 290 -0.94 6.56 20.02
CA ASP A 290 -1.45 5.31 20.58
C ASP A 290 -0.33 4.25 20.76
N GLU A 291 -0.68 3.07 21.28
CA GLU A 291 0.24 1.94 21.50
C GLU A 291 0.94 1.45 20.22
N ARG A 292 0.33 1.68 19.06
CA ARG A 292 0.89 1.35 17.73
C ARG A 292 1.63 2.52 17.09
N LYS A 293 1.91 3.59 17.88
CA LYS A 293 2.56 4.83 17.45
C LYS A 293 1.78 5.59 16.35
N ARG A 294 0.46 5.39 16.25
CA ARG A 294 -0.41 6.18 15.38
C ARG A 294 -0.79 7.48 16.09
N ILE A 295 -0.91 8.55 15.32
CA ILE A 295 -1.38 9.84 15.87
C ILE A 295 -2.87 9.71 16.20
N VAL A 296 -3.22 10.06 17.44
CA VAL A 296 -4.61 10.05 17.92
C VAL A 296 -5.31 11.29 17.39
N THR A 297 -6.45 11.09 16.70
CA THR A 297 -7.30 12.16 16.17
C THR A 297 -8.76 11.98 16.56
N ASP A 298 -9.49 13.07 16.57
CA ASP A 298 -10.94 13.04 16.63
C ASP A 298 -11.56 12.75 15.23
N LYS A 299 -12.89 12.73 15.16
CA LYS A 299 -13.65 12.52 13.90
C LYS A 299 -13.42 13.57 12.82
N ASN A 300 -12.86 14.72 13.18
CA ASN A 300 -12.54 15.82 12.28
C ASN A 300 -11.03 15.86 11.94
N PHE A 301 -10.30 14.77 12.21
CA PHE A 301 -8.84 14.62 12.00
C PHE A 301 -7.97 15.55 12.86
N LYS A 302 -8.53 16.17 13.90
CA LYS A 302 -7.83 17.06 14.82
C LYS A 302 -7.15 16.24 15.91
N THR A 303 -5.89 16.55 16.20
CA THR A 303 -5.16 15.93 17.33
C THR A 303 -5.60 16.58 18.66
N ASN A 304 -4.96 16.16 19.75
CA ASN A 304 -5.12 16.85 21.04
C ASN A 304 -4.53 18.28 21.05
N ILE A 305 -3.82 18.70 19.99
CA ILE A 305 -3.27 20.05 19.82
C ILE A 305 -4.14 20.78 18.79
N GLU A 306 -4.70 21.92 19.20
CA GLU A 306 -5.78 22.62 18.49
C GLU A 306 -5.51 22.93 17.01
N ASN A 307 -4.28 23.25 16.66
CA ASN A 307 -3.87 23.64 15.30
C ASN A 307 -3.14 22.54 14.54
N ILE A 308 -3.11 21.29 15.06
CA ILE A 308 -2.44 20.15 14.43
C ILE A 308 -3.46 19.07 14.10
N TYR A 309 -3.45 18.64 12.83
CA TYR A 309 -4.30 17.61 12.24
C TYR A 309 -3.42 16.46 11.73
N ALA A 310 -4.00 15.28 11.56
CA ALA A 310 -3.31 14.14 10.94
C ALA A 310 -4.25 13.31 10.09
N ILE A 311 -3.76 12.77 8.96
CA ILE A 311 -4.51 11.98 7.98
C ILE A 311 -3.67 10.85 7.39
N GLY A 312 -4.32 9.90 6.74
CA GLY A 312 -3.69 8.79 6.02
C GLY A 312 -3.18 7.70 6.96
N ASP A 313 -2.06 7.07 6.57
CA ASP A 313 -1.54 5.90 7.27
C ASP A 313 -0.97 6.20 8.67
N VAL A 314 -0.77 7.46 9.03
CA VAL A 314 -0.29 7.84 10.38
C VAL A 314 -1.37 7.81 11.44
N ILE A 315 -2.65 7.69 11.06
CA ILE A 315 -3.80 7.59 11.97
C ILE A 315 -4.45 6.21 11.90
N THR A 316 -5.51 6.00 12.67
CA THR A 316 -6.30 4.77 12.69
C THR A 316 -7.03 4.56 11.36
N GLY A 317 -7.23 3.30 10.97
CA GLY A 317 -7.94 2.88 9.76
C GLY A 317 -7.06 2.11 8.78
N PRO A 318 -7.60 1.68 7.64
CA PRO A 318 -6.85 0.96 6.62
C PRO A 318 -5.80 1.87 5.97
N MET A 319 -4.61 1.31 5.69
CA MET A 319 -3.52 2.03 5.02
C MET A 319 -3.71 1.99 3.51
N LEU A 320 -4.66 2.79 3.00
CA LEU A 320 -5.07 2.84 1.60
C LEU A 320 -4.96 4.27 1.06
N ALA A 321 -4.48 4.40 -0.19
CA ALA A 321 -4.24 5.70 -0.82
C ALA A 321 -5.53 6.52 -0.96
N HIS A 322 -6.62 5.91 -1.46
CA HIS A 322 -7.91 6.58 -1.64
C HIS A 322 -8.56 6.97 -0.30
N LYS A 323 -8.41 6.16 0.77
CA LYS A 323 -8.83 6.58 2.13
C LYS A 323 -8.10 7.86 2.55
N ALA A 324 -6.79 7.92 2.33
CA ALA A 324 -6.00 9.11 2.67
C ALA A 324 -6.37 10.34 1.80
N GLU A 325 -6.75 10.13 0.53
CA GLU A 325 -7.23 11.19 -0.38
C GLU A 325 -8.56 11.77 0.10
N ASP A 326 -9.52 10.91 0.46
CA ASP A 326 -10.82 11.34 1.02
C ASP A 326 -10.64 12.09 2.35
N GLU A 327 -9.76 11.59 3.24
CA GLU A 327 -9.41 12.29 4.47
C GLU A 327 -8.72 13.64 4.19
N GLY A 328 -7.90 13.72 3.14
CA GLY A 328 -7.26 14.94 2.69
C GLY A 328 -8.25 16.03 2.28
N ILE A 329 -9.33 15.66 1.59
CA ILE A 329 -10.42 16.55 1.23
C ILE A 329 -11.19 16.96 2.49
N ALA A 330 -11.61 15.99 3.30
CA ALA A 330 -12.41 16.20 4.48
C ALA A 330 -11.72 17.09 5.52
N VAL A 331 -10.41 16.88 5.78
CA VAL A 331 -9.66 17.72 6.72
C VAL A 331 -9.50 19.14 6.20
N ALA A 332 -9.31 19.32 4.88
CA ALA A 332 -9.22 20.66 4.29
C ALA A 332 -10.55 21.46 4.46
N GLU A 333 -11.68 20.79 4.27
CA GLU A 333 -13.00 21.35 4.48
C GLU A 333 -13.27 21.65 5.95
N ASN A 334 -12.91 20.76 6.87
CA ASN A 334 -13.02 20.98 8.32
C ASN A 334 -12.17 22.17 8.79
N ILE A 335 -10.99 22.37 8.22
CA ILE A 335 -10.08 23.48 8.57
C ILE A 335 -10.71 24.85 8.31
N ILE A 336 -11.58 24.98 7.30
CA ILE A 336 -12.30 26.24 6.98
C ILE A 336 -13.71 26.30 7.58
N GLY A 337 -14.09 25.34 8.42
CA GLY A 337 -15.38 25.31 9.09
C GLY A 337 -16.52 24.68 8.30
N GLN A 338 -16.23 23.98 7.20
CA GLN A 338 -17.19 23.11 6.50
C GLN A 338 -17.30 21.75 7.21
N SER A 339 -18.28 20.92 6.80
CA SER A 339 -18.54 19.61 7.39
C SER A 339 -17.98 18.49 6.50
N GLY A 340 -16.65 18.39 6.41
CA GLY A 340 -15.97 17.29 5.73
C GLY A 340 -16.05 15.99 6.53
N HIS A 341 -16.40 14.87 5.88
CA HIS A 341 -16.44 13.56 6.53
C HIS A 341 -16.06 12.44 5.54
N VAL A 342 -15.63 11.32 6.09
CA VAL A 342 -15.30 10.09 5.32
C VAL A 342 -16.18 8.96 5.80
N ASN A 343 -16.81 8.25 4.86
CA ASN A 343 -17.53 7.03 5.15
C ASN A 343 -16.61 5.82 5.03
N TYR A 344 -16.07 5.35 6.15
CA TYR A 344 -15.14 4.23 6.19
C TYR A 344 -15.77 2.89 5.81
N ASP A 345 -17.09 2.73 5.93
CA ASP A 345 -17.79 1.50 5.54
C ASP A 345 -17.86 1.31 4.01
N THR A 346 -17.58 2.36 3.24
CA THR A 346 -17.61 2.32 1.77
C THR A 346 -16.23 2.43 1.11
N ILE A 347 -15.16 2.27 1.88
CA ILE A 347 -13.78 2.27 1.35
C ILE A 347 -13.46 0.87 0.80
N PRO A 348 -13.23 0.72 -0.51
CA PRO A 348 -12.96 -0.59 -1.10
C PRO A 348 -11.53 -1.05 -0.81
N GLY A 349 -11.35 -2.35 -0.58
CA GLY A 349 -10.05 -3.03 -0.61
C GLY A 349 -9.89 -3.78 -1.93
N VAL A 350 -8.75 -3.63 -2.61
CA VAL A 350 -8.49 -4.30 -3.91
C VAL A 350 -7.11 -4.94 -3.92
N ILE A 351 -7.01 -6.15 -4.44
CA ILE A 351 -5.75 -6.85 -4.77
C ILE A 351 -5.72 -6.97 -6.28
N TYR A 352 -4.71 -6.40 -6.91
CA TYR A 352 -4.60 -6.27 -8.37
C TYR A 352 -3.86 -7.44 -9.03
N THR A 353 -4.08 -8.64 -8.53
CA THR A 353 -3.63 -9.89 -9.18
C THR A 353 -4.53 -10.23 -10.37
N THR A 354 -4.27 -11.36 -11.03
CA THR A 354 -5.20 -11.96 -11.99
C THR A 354 -5.64 -13.32 -11.45
N PRO A 355 -6.95 -13.50 -11.13
CA PRO A 355 -7.98 -12.47 -11.11
C PRO A 355 -7.76 -11.38 -10.04
N GLU A 356 -8.35 -10.21 -10.24
CA GLU A 356 -8.45 -9.19 -9.20
C GLU A 356 -9.41 -9.64 -8.09
N VAL A 357 -9.12 -9.23 -6.85
CA VAL A 357 -10.01 -9.48 -5.70
C VAL A 357 -10.37 -8.14 -5.08
N ALA A 358 -11.65 -7.83 -5.00
CA ALA A 358 -12.15 -6.59 -4.45
C ALA A 358 -13.22 -6.84 -3.39
N SER A 359 -13.23 -6.01 -2.35
CA SER A 359 -14.24 -6.04 -1.30
C SER A 359 -14.59 -4.63 -0.84
N ILE A 360 -15.83 -4.45 -0.40
CA ILE A 360 -16.33 -3.22 0.22
C ILE A 360 -17.32 -3.60 1.32
N GLY A 361 -17.36 -2.82 2.39
CA GLY A 361 -18.26 -3.10 3.52
C GLY A 361 -17.73 -4.22 4.42
N LYS A 362 -18.66 -4.90 5.12
CA LYS A 362 -18.35 -5.91 6.13
C LYS A 362 -18.21 -7.29 5.52
N THR A 363 -17.33 -8.10 6.11
CA THR A 363 -17.22 -9.52 5.79
C THR A 363 -18.30 -10.33 6.52
N GLU A 364 -18.52 -11.56 6.07
CA GLU A 364 -19.47 -12.48 6.73
C GLU A 364 -19.06 -12.78 8.18
N GLU A 365 -17.76 -12.89 8.46
CA GLU A 365 -17.22 -13.09 9.80
C GLU A 365 -17.56 -11.91 10.72
N GLN A 366 -17.39 -10.69 10.23
CA GLN A 366 -17.71 -9.46 11.00
C GLN A 366 -19.21 -9.35 11.30
N LEU A 367 -20.07 -9.74 10.35
CA LEU A 367 -21.52 -9.77 10.56
C LEU A 367 -21.92 -10.83 11.59
N LYS A 368 -21.30 -12.01 11.55
CA LYS A 368 -21.49 -13.07 12.55
C LYS A 368 -21.05 -12.62 13.95
N GLU A 369 -19.86 -12.01 14.04
CA GLU A 369 -19.32 -11.52 15.31
C GLU A 369 -20.18 -10.41 15.93
N SER A 370 -20.73 -9.52 15.10
CA SER A 370 -21.65 -8.46 15.54
C SER A 370 -23.11 -8.93 15.72
N ASN A 371 -23.41 -10.22 15.51
CA ASN A 371 -24.78 -10.78 15.52
C ASN A 371 -25.76 -10.03 14.61
N THR A 372 -25.26 -9.45 13.51
CA THR A 372 -26.09 -8.78 12.51
C THR A 372 -26.75 -9.84 11.62
N LYS A 373 -28.07 -9.78 11.45
CA LYS A 373 -28.79 -10.66 10.54
C LYS A 373 -28.61 -10.23 9.10
N TYR A 374 -28.34 -11.19 8.22
CA TYR A 374 -28.03 -10.91 6.81
C TYR A 374 -28.50 -12.06 5.90
N LYS A 375 -28.67 -11.73 4.63
CA LYS A 375 -28.87 -12.67 3.52
C LYS A 375 -27.57 -12.76 2.71
N VAL A 376 -27.31 -13.93 2.13
CA VAL A 376 -26.15 -14.16 1.26
C VAL A 376 -26.63 -14.39 -0.16
N GLY A 377 -26.18 -13.53 -1.10
CA GLY A 377 -26.27 -13.76 -2.54
C GLY A 377 -24.91 -14.16 -3.09
N LYS A 378 -24.86 -15.20 -3.93
CA LYS A 378 -23.62 -15.65 -4.57
C LYS A 378 -23.85 -16.02 -6.01
N PHE A 379 -22.96 -15.56 -6.90
CA PHE A 379 -23.00 -15.89 -8.31
C PHE A 379 -21.58 -16.24 -8.82
N SER A 380 -21.44 -17.48 -9.34
CA SER A 380 -20.18 -17.96 -9.92
C SER A 380 -19.96 -17.40 -11.32
N PHE A 381 -18.76 -16.95 -11.64
CA PHE A 381 -18.40 -16.53 -13.00
C PHE A 381 -18.40 -17.68 -14.01
N MET A 382 -18.32 -18.93 -13.55
CA MET A 382 -18.55 -20.10 -14.39
C MET A 382 -19.96 -20.13 -15.04
N ALA A 383 -20.92 -19.44 -14.47
CA ALA A 383 -22.26 -19.27 -15.03
C ALA A 383 -22.42 -17.99 -15.87
N ASN A 384 -21.37 -17.16 -15.99
CA ASN A 384 -21.37 -15.95 -16.77
C ASN A 384 -20.88 -16.22 -18.21
N SER A 385 -21.75 -15.97 -19.20
CA SER A 385 -21.44 -16.24 -20.61
C SER A 385 -20.26 -15.40 -21.14
N ARG A 386 -20.13 -14.14 -20.70
CA ARG A 386 -19.01 -13.28 -21.12
C ARG A 386 -17.68 -13.79 -20.55
N ALA A 387 -17.66 -14.16 -19.27
CA ALA A 387 -16.47 -14.73 -18.62
C ALA A 387 -16.01 -16.02 -19.32
N LYS A 388 -16.95 -16.89 -19.69
CA LYS A 388 -16.65 -18.10 -20.49
C LYS A 388 -16.14 -17.77 -21.89
N ALA A 389 -16.73 -16.79 -22.55
CA ALA A 389 -16.33 -16.42 -23.92
C ALA A 389 -14.90 -15.91 -24.02
N ILE A 390 -14.37 -15.30 -22.97
CA ILE A 390 -13.00 -14.80 -22.91
C ILE A 390 -12.03 -15.76 -22.16
N ASP A 391 -12.54 -16.94 -21.72
CA ASP A 391 -11.78 -17.93 -20.97
C ASP A 391 -11.20 -17.37 -19.65
N ASP A 392 -12.02 -16.58 -18.94
CA ASP A 392 -11.68 -15.97 -17.66
C ASP A 392 -12.90 -16.04 -16.71
N ALA A 393 -13.24 -17.27 -16.31
CA ALA A 393 -14.45 -17.59 -15.55
C ALA A 393 -14.16 -18.08 -14.11
N GLU A 394 -12.92 -17.93 -13.61
CA GLU A 394 -12.60 -18.27 -12.23
C GLU A 394 -13.13 -17.20 -11.27
N GLY A 395 -13.62 -17.65 -10.11
CA GLY A 395 -14.13 -16.77 -9.06
C GLY A 395 -15.64 -16.57 -9.06
N PHE A 396 -16.09 -15.63 -8.28
CA PHE A 396 -17.51 -15.36 -8.02
C PHE A 396 -17.72 -13.96 -7.42
N VAL A 397 -18.97 -13.51 -7.43
CA VAL A 397 -19.45 -12.37 -6.63
C VAL A 397 -20.19 -12.90 -5.41
N LYS A 398 -19.92 -12.32 -4.24
CA LYS A 398 -20.63 -12.56 -2.98
C LYS A 398 -21.17 -11.23 -2.48
N ILE A 399 -22.46 -11.18 -2.17
CA ILE A 399 -23.16 -10.02 -1.62
C ILE A 399 -23.77 -10.42 -0.28
N LEU A 400 -23.54 -9.59 0.73
CA LEU A 400 -24.16 -9.71 2.04
C LEU A 400 -25.09 -8.50 2.19
N ALA A 401 -26.37 -8.75 2.39
CA ALA A 401 -27.39 -7.73 2.54
C ALA A 401 -28.07 -7.86 3.90
N ASP A 402 -28.41 -6.77 4.54
CA ASP A 402 -29.21 -6.77 5.75
C ASP A 402 -30.53 -7.49 5.51
N GLU A 403 -30.95 -8.35 6.46
CA GLU A 403 -32.11 -9.25 6.29
C GLU A 403 -33.42 -8.50 6.07
N GLN A 404 -33.56 -7.28 6.63
CA GLN A 404 -34.81 -6.51 6.62
C GLN A 404 -34.81 -5.40 5.57
N THR A 405 -33.67 -4.73 5.38
CA THR A 405 -33.60 -3.49 4.58
C THR A 405 -32.97 -3.70 3.20
N ASP A 406 -32.36 -4.88 2.94
CA ASP A 406 -31.58 -5.19 1.73
C ASP A 406 -30.39 -4.25 1.47
N LYS A 407 -29.96 -3.49 2.48
CA LYS A 407 -28.76 -2.63 2.41
C LYS A 407 -27.49 -3.46 2.52
#